data_743458702eb91939261004d55583eb48
#
_entry.id   743458702eb91939261004d55583eb48
#
_cell.length_a   1.000
_cell.length_b   1.000
_cell.length_c   1.000
_cell.angle_alpha   90.00
_cell.angle_beta   90.00
_cell.angle_gamma   90.00
#
_symmetry.space_group_name_H-M   'P 1'
#
loop_
_entity.id
_entity.type
_entity.pdbx_description
1 polymer ?
#
loop_
_entity_poly.entity_id
_entity_poly.type
_entity_poly.pdbx_seq_one_letter_code
_entity_poly.pdbx_strand_id
1 'polypeptide(L)'
;MTGVQTCALPIFVRVGSRDTADGSIYFDTAADSHIQAALDNDINIGLYIFSQALTEKEAREEANFVLKQLKKYDWDVTLPIVIDREKGSHNRLTGGKLSKTKETAVCQAFADTITKAGYQASVYASYAWIKSYIDTDSLDKCGIWIARYNNTTTSNSKSGSAYGDVPYDYDFWQYSSVSRVSGYTGNLDADFWYKDTSIKTTGLKAEAPSASGPVTLSWSKAAADVTGYRVYRYDATEDKYVYLKSTKSRSYSDEDVRSGKTYQYRVRCYWTIGGTNYYGNYSSVVSVTTPPAKVSSVNTAKKSSTYLTLSWKKVSGASGYRVYKYNTKTKAYEKVTTIASGSTTSYKVTGLASATEYQFKVRAYKKAEDGNVWGSSSVVYKESTNPSKTKNLKLSTKSSAV
;
A
#
# COMPACT_ATOMS: atom_id res chain seq x y z
N MET A 1 28.37 -12.82 0.15
CA MET A 1 28.25 -11.80 -0.93
C MET A 1 27.26 -10.78 -0.44
N THR A 2 27.76 -9.62 0.00
CA THR A 2 26.96 -8.49 0.45
C THR A 2 26.37 -7.84 -0.77
N GLY A 3 25.06 -8.00 -0.98
CA GLY A 3 24.35 -7.27 -2.01
C GLY A 3 24.38 -5.78 -1.70
N VAL A 4 25.14 -5.03 -2.49
CA VAL A 4 25.01 -3.58 -2.55
C VAL A 4 23.65 -3.30 -3.17
N GLN A 5 22.70 -2.92 -2.35
CA GLN A 5 21.43 -2.39 -2.82
C GLN A 5 21.75 -1.01 -3.42
N THR A 6 21.91 -0.95 -4.73
CA THR A 6 21.96 0.31 -5.46
C THR A 6 20.57 0.93 -5.37
N CYS A 7 20.36 1.83 -4.41
CA CYS A 7 19.22 2.75 -4.47
C CYS A 7 19.39 3.57 -5.74
N ALA A 8 18.55 3.33 -6.74
CA ALA A 8 18.50 4.18 -7.92
C ALA A 8 18.14 5.59 -7.46
N LEU A 9 18.96 6.59 -7.86
CA LEU A 9 18.70 7.98 -7.52
C LEU A 9 17.44 8.45 -8.24
N PRO A 10 16.58 9.24 -7.58
CA PRO A 10 15.40 9.79 -8.22
C PRO A 10 15.80 10.76 -9.34
N ILE A 11 14.94 10.87 -10.36
CA ILE A 11 15.16 11.77 -11.49
C ILE A 11 13.98 12.68 -11.74
N PHE A 12 14.25 13.85 -12.32
CA PHE A 12 13.23 14.72 -12.89
C PHE A 12 13.32 14.70 -14.42
N VAL A 13 12.18 14.49 -15.08
CA VAL A 13 12.11 14.39 -16.54
C VAL A 13 11.32 15.57 -17.10
N ARG A 14 11.89 16.23 -18.14
CA ARG A 14 11.20 17.30 -18.84
C ARG A 14 10.06 16.73 -19.68
N VAL A 15 8.84 17.19 -19.43
CA VAL A 15 7.66 16.79 -20.21
C VAL A 15 7.45 17.67 -21.42
N GLY A 16 7.86 18.90 -21.34
CA GLY A 16 7.70 19.86 -22.42
C GLY A 16 8.22 21.24 -22.06
N SER A 17 7.97 22.18 -22.94
CA SER A 17 8.41 23.57 -22.78
C SER A 17 7.38 24.52 -23.37
N ARG A 18 7.31 25.73 -22.80
CA ARG A 18 6.71 26.85 -23.51
C ARG A 18 7.78 27.55 -24.32
N ASP A 19 7.53 27.76 -25.60
CA ASP A 19 8.46 28.41 -26.51
C ASP A 19 8.81 29.84 -26.05
N THR A 20 10.08 30.17 -26.19
CA THR A 20 10.64 31.46 -25.75
C THR A 20 10.31 32.63 -26.68
N ALA A 21 9.89 32.36 -27.90
CA ALA A 21 9.55 33.35 -28.90
C ALA A 21 8.04 33.60 -29.01
N ASP A 22 7.25 32.55 -29.32
CA ASP A 22 5.82 32.68 -29.61
C ASP A 22 4.92 32.26 -28.43
N GLY A 23 5.48 31.58 -27.41
CA GLY A 23 4.75 31.12 -26.24
C GLY A 23 3.88 29.89 -26.45
N SER A 24 4.02 29.17 -27.56
CA SER A 24 3.37 27.87 -27.78
C SER A 24 3.93 26.81 -26.83
N ILE A 25 3.12 25.79 -26.48
CA ILE A 25 3.57 24.68 -25.64
C ILE A 25 3.81 23.46 -26.53
N TYR A 26 4.97 22.84 -26.39
CA TYR A 26 5.31 21.62 -27.09
C TYR A 26 5.74 20.49 -26.15
N PHE A 27 5.50 19.27 -26.60
CA PHE A 27 5.84 18.05 -25.87
C PHE A 27 7.29 17.65 -26.14
N ASP A 28 8.02 17.23 -25.11
CA ASP A 28 9.34 16.62 -25.27
C ASP A 28 9.15 15.16 -25.71
N THR A 29 9.45 14.86 -26.95
CA THR A 29 9.22 13.54 -27.55
C THR A 29 10.02 12.41 -26.89
N ALA A 30 11.09 12.73 -26.17
CA ALA A 30 11.89 11.76 -25.42
C ALA A 30 11.32 11.48 -24.01
N ALA A 31 10.36 12.28 -23.54
CA ALA A 31 9.86 12.18 -22.17
C ALA A 31 9.33 10.80 -21.84
N ASP A 32 8.46 10.24 -22.67
CA ASP A 32 7.83 8.94 -22.41
C ASP A 32 8.87 7.81 -22.31
N SER A 33 9.80 7.73 -23.24
CA SER A 33 10.85 6.69 -23.20
C SER A 33 11.75 6.79 -21.98
N HIS A 34 12.09 8.00 -21.53
CA HIS A 34 12.90 8.20 -20.33
C HIS A 34 12.12 7.84 -19.06
N ILE A 35 10.84 8.21 -19.01
CA ILE A 35 9.97 7.91 -17.88
C ILE A 35 9.74 6.40 -17.76
N GLN A 36 9.39 5.71 -18.86
CA GLN A 36 9.20 4.26 -18.85
C GLN A 36 10.49 3.54 -18.44
N ALA A 37 11.65 3.93 -18.98
CA ALA A 37 12.93 3.34 -18.59
C ALA A 37 13.25 3.54 -17.10
N ALA A 38 12.85 4.65 -16.52
CA ALA A 38 13.02 4.89 -15.09
C ALA A 38 12.05 4.01 -14.25
N LEU A 39 10.79 3.94 -14.64
CA LEU A 39 9.77 3.12 -13.96
C LEU A 39 10.09 1.62 -14.03
N ASP A 40 10.57 1.12 -15.16
CA ASP A 40 11.02 -0.27 -15.35
C ASP A 40 12.19 -0.64 -14.44
N ASN A 41 12.92 0.35 -13.94
CA ASN A 41 14.05 0.18 -13.03
C ASN A 41 13.74 0.63 -11.58
N ASP A 42 12.47 0.76 -11.21
CA ASP A 42 12.02 1.20 -9.86
C ASP A 42 12.61 2.57 -9.45
N ILE A 43 12.90 3.46 -10.40
CA ILE A 43 13.40 4.81 -10.14
C ILE A 43 12.22 5.74 -9.88
N ASN A 44 12.26 6.45 -8.74
CA ASN A 44 11.29 7.51 -8.45
C ASN A 44 11.45 8.66 -9.44
N ILE A 45 10.33 9.14 -9.99
CA ILE A 45 10.33 10.21 -10.97
C ILE A 45 9.53 11.42 -10.51
N GLY A 46 10.05 12.59 -10.87
CA GLY A 46 9.35 13.85 -10.92
C GLY A 46 9.27 14.36 -12.35
N LEU A 47 8.41 15.30 -12.58
CA LEU A 47 8.23 15.89 -13.90
C LEU A 47 8.53 17.39 -13.84
N TYR A 48 9.03 17.97 -14.95
CA TYR A 48 9.09 19.41 -15.06
C TYR A 48 8.69 19.92 -16.43
N ILE A 49 8.24 21.17 -16.46
CA ILE A 49 8.01 21.93 -17.69
C ILE A 49 8.87 23.18 -17.68
N PHE A 50 9.65 23.38 -18.74
CA PHE A 50 10.38 24.63 -18.94
C PHE A 50 9.39 25.74 -19.26
N SER A 51 9.20 26.65 -18.31
CA SER A 51 8.13 27.61 -18.32
C SER A 51 8.57 29.00 -18.74
N GLN A 52 7.85 29.54 -19.71
CA GLN A 52 7.95 30.94 -20.11
C GLN A 52 6.62 31.68 -19.91
N ALA A 53 5.77 31.22 -18.98
CA ALA A 53 4.48 31.85 -18.67
C ALA A 53 4.66 33.26 -18.14
N LEU A 54 3.89 34.22 -18.67
CA LEU A 54 3.84 35.62 -18.24
C LEU A 54 2.59 35.94 -17.44
N THR A 55 1.61 35.03 -17.43
CA THR A 55 0.33 35.19 -16.75
C THR A 55 -0.04 33.90 -16.01
N GLU A 56 -0.87 34.05 -14.98
CA GLU A 56 -1.45 32.92 -14.26
C GLU A 56 -2.23 31.96 -15.20
N LYS A 57 -2.88 32.52 -16.23
CA LYS A 57 -3.59 31.71 -17.24
C LYS A 57 -2.63 30.80 -17.97
N GLU A 58 -1.51 31.34 -18.45
CA GLU A 58 -0.47 30.53 -19.12
C GLU A 58 0.13 29.48 -18.20
N ALA A 59 0.36 29.80 -16.93
CA ALA A 59 0.84 28.82 -15.95
C ALA A 59 -0.16 27.66 -15.71
N ARG A 60 -1.47 27.97 -15.67
CA ARG A 60 -2.52 26.94 -15.63
C ARG A 60 -2.57 26.10 -16.91
N GLU A 61 -2.33 26.70 -18.07
CA GLU A 61 -2.22 25.98 -19.35
C GLU A 61 -1.04 24.99 -19.32
N GLU A 62 0.14 25.41 -18.83
CA GLU A 62 1.31 24.57 -18.66
C GLU A 62 1.05 23.40 -17.69
N ALA A 63 0.46 23.69 -16.52
CA ALA A 63 0.09 22.65 -15.55
C ALA A 63 -0.89 21.63 -16.16
N ASN A 64 -1.95 22.10 -16.82
CA ASN A 64 -2.94 21.23 -17.47
C ASN A 64 -2.31 20.42 -18.62
N PHE A 65 -1.33 20.99 -19.34
CA PHE A 65 -0.59 20.27 -20.36
C PHE A 65 0.16 19.07 -19.74
N VAL A 66 0.91 19.28 -18.65
CA VAL A 66 1.64 18.18 -17.96
C VAL A 66 0.65 17.13 -17.46
N LEU A 67 -0.44 17.53 -16.79
CA LEU A 67 -1.47 16.60 -16.29
C LEU A 67 -2.13 15.80 -17.42
N LYS A 68 -2.33 16.41 -18.59
CA LYS A 68 -2.85 15.71 -19.79
C LYS A 68 -1.88 14.63 -20.28
N GLN A 69 -0.58 14.93 -20.33
CA GLN A 69 0.42 13.93 -20.74
C GLN A 69 0.51 12.80 -19.71
N LEU A 70 0.57 13.14 -18.43
CA LEU A 70 0.59 12.18 -17.34
C LEU A 70 -0.58 11.20 -17.43
N LYS A 71 -1.80 11.70 -17.65
CA LYS A 71 -2.99 10.86 -17.85
C LYS A 71 -2.94 10.05 -19.14
N LYS A 72 -2.42 10.62 -20.23
CA LYS A 72 -2.32 9.95 -21.54
C LYS A 72 -1.42 8.72 -21.51
N TYR A 73 -0.31 8.82 -20.79
CA TYR A 73 0.74 7.80 -20.76
C TYR A 73 0.70 6.95 -19.47
N ASP A 74 -0.22 7.26 -18.54
CA ASP A 74 -0.41 6.55 -17.25
C ASP A 74 0.89 6.47 -16.41
N TRP A 75 1.65 7.56 -16.33
CA TRP A 75 2.91 7.59 -15.59
C TRP A 75 2.68 7.61 -14.06
N ASP A 76 3.35 6.71 -13.34
CA ASP A 76 3.35 6.71 -11.86
C ASP A 76 4.41 7.70 -11.31
N VAL A 77 3.98 8.91 -11.01
CA VAL A 77 4.84 10.01 -10.55
C VAL A 77 4.83 10.09 -9.02
N THR A 78 6.01 9.99 -8.41
CA THR A 78 6.17 9.97 -6.95
C THR A 78 6.80 11.25 -6.38
N LEU A 79 7.48 12.03 -7.22
CA LEU A 79 8.11 13.30 -6.89
C LEU A 79 7.25 14.48 -7.39
N PRO A 80 7.60 15.74 -7.01
CA PRO A 80 6.85 16.91 -7.47
C PRO A 80 6.78 17.07 -8.98
N ILE A 81 5.73 17.73 -9.44
CA ILE A 81 5.63 18.32 -10.77
C ILE A 81 6.06 19.77 -10.67
N VAL A 82 7.08 20.15 -11.45
CA VAL A 82 7.85 21.36 -11.26
C VAL A 82 7.60 22.35 -12.39
N ILE A 83 7.33 23.61 -12.02
CA ILE A 83 7.45 24.74 -12.94
C ILE A 83 8.89 25.23 -12.91
N ASP A 84 9.59 25.14 -14.04
CA ASP A 84 10.99 25.53 -14.19
C ASP A 84 11.04 26.98 -14.73
N ARG A 85 11.53 27.90 -13.89
CA ARG A 85 11.55 29.34 -14.15
C ARG A 85 12.96 29.82 -14.45
N GLU A 86 13.34 29.71 -15.73
CA GLU A 86 14.66 30.10 -16.21
C GLU A 86 14.60 31.05 -17.41
N LYS A 87 15.71 31.75 -17.64
CA LYS A 87 15.86 32.56 -18.86
C LYS A 87 15.95 31.65 -20.08
N GLY A 88 15.10 31.94 -21.06
CA GLY A 88 15.16 31.30 -22.37
C GLY A 88 16.04 32.08 -23.37
N SER A 89 16.27 31.49 -24.53
CA SER A 89 17.10 32.05 -25.59
C SER A 89 16.54 33.37 -26.17
N HIS A 90 15.23 33.54 -26.18
CA HIS A 90 14.56 34.73 -26.75
C HIS A 90 14.04 35.70 -25.69
N ASN A 91 14.45 35.58 -24.45
CA ASN A 91 14.14 36.51 -23.37
C ASN A 91 12.65 36.81 -23.12
N ARG A 92 11.72 35.91 -23.50
CA ARG A 92 10.28 36.13 -23.26
C ARG A 92 10.01 36.46 -21.80
N LEU A 93 10.54 35.67 -20.88
CA LEU A 93 10.36 35.81 -19.46
C LEU A 93 11.00 37.11 -18.91
N THR A 94 12.24 37.44 -19.34
CA THR A 94 12.92 38.66 -18.92
C THR A 94 12.39 39.89 -19.63
N GLY A 95 11.98 39.79 -20.89
CA GLY A 95 11.33 40.87 -21.66
C GLY A 95 9.97 41.23 -21.13
N GLY A 96 9.23 40.28 -20.55
CA GLY A 96 7.94 40.48 -19.92
C GLY A 96 7.96 41.31 -18.62
N LYS A 97 9.14 41.50 -18.02
CA LYS A 97 9.37 42.33 -16.82
C LYS A 97 8.36 42.09 -15.70
N LEU A 98 8.16 40.83 -15.33
CA LEU A 98 7.23 40.51 -14.23
C LEU A 98 7.74 41.08 -12.91
N SER A 99 6.83 41.73 -12.17
CA SER A 99 7.12 42.10 -10.78
C SER A 99 7.16 40.85 -9.90
N LYS A 100 7.81 40.94 -8.72
CA LYS A 100 7.87 39.85 -7.76
C LYS A 100 6.49 39.26 -7.45
N THR A 101 5.48 40.13 -7.23
CA THR A 101 4.09 39.70 -6.99
C THR A 101 3.50 38.91 -8.15
N LYS A 102 3.72 39.37 -9.39
CA LYS A 102 3.17 38.71 -10.58
C LYS A 102 3.89 37.35 -10.84
N GLU A 103 5.20 37.32 -10.68
CA GLU A 103 5.98 36.07 -10.83
C GLU A 103 5.54 35.02 -9.79
N THR A 104 5.37 35.45 -8.53
CA THR A 104 4.85 34.59 -7.46
C THR A 104 3.44 34.09 -7.79
N ALA A 105 2.55 34.95 -8.29
CA ALA A 105 1.20 34.55 -8.68
C ALA A 105 1.20 33.55 -9.85
N VAL A 106 2.10 33.68 -10.80
CA VAL A 106 2.30 32.71 -11.89
C VAL A 106 2.71 31.34 -11.34
N CYS A 107 3.69 31.31 -10.43
CA CYS A 107 4.12 30.08 -9.78
C CYS A 107 3.00 29.45 -8.95
N GLN A 108 2.25 30.26 -8.20
CA GLN A 108 1.12 29.78 -7.38
C GLN A 108 0.01 29.20 -8.25
N ALA A 109 -0.32 29.84 -9.38
CA ALA A 109 -1.36 29.34 -10.28
C ALA A 109 -1.04 27.97 -10.88
N PHE A 110 0.24 27.72 -11.17
CA PHE A 110 0.73 26.39 -11.54
C PHE A 110 0.56 25.41 -10.37
N ALA A 111 1.07 25.75 -9.19
CA ALA A 111 1.03 24.91 -7.99
C ALA A 111 -0.40 24.54 -7.60
N ASP A 112 -1.33 25.48 -7.61
CA ASP A 112 -2.75 25.24 -7.33
C ASP A 112 -3.37 24.23 -8.29
N THR A 113 -3.03 24.32 -9.57
CA THR A 113 -3.54 23.41 -10.60
C THR A 113 -3.03 22.00 -10.39
N ILE A 114 -1.74 21.84 -10.10
CA ILE A 114 -1.09 20.54 -9.84
C ILE A 114 -1.60 19.92 -8.52
N THR A 115 -1.68 20.72 -7.45
CA THR A 115 -2.12 20.21 -6.13
C THR A 115 -3.60 19.86 -6.10
N LYS A 116 -4.44 20.60 -6.84
CA LYS A 116 -5.86 20.26 -7.04
C LYS A 116 -6.04 18.91 -7.74
N ALA A 117 -5.13 18.55 -8.62
CA ALA A 117 -5.12 17.23 -9.27
C ALA A 117 -4.56 16.10 -8.39
N GLY A 118 -4.11 16.39 -7.16
CA GLY A 118 -3.61 15.41 -6.19
C GLY A 118 -2.11 15.17 -6.24
N TYR A 119 -1.36 15.94 -7.00
CA TYR A 119 0.10 15.84 -7.10
C TYR A 119 0.79 16.91 -6.24
N GLN A 120 2.08 16.70 -5.99
CA GLN A 120 2.93 17.70 -5.34
C GLN A 120 3.43 18.69 -6.40
N ALA A 121 3.49 19.96 -6.04
CA ALA A 121 4.02 21.02 -6.91
C ALA A 121 5.33 21.59 -6.34
N SER A 122 6.23 22.01 -7.22
CA SER A 122 7.44 22.74 -6.84
C SER A 122 7.79 23.79 -7.88
N VAL A 123 8.52 24.82 -7.47
CA VAL A 123 9.15 25.81 -8.34
C VAL A 123 10.65 25.54 -8.37
N TYR A 124 11.20 25.38 -9.58
CA TYR A 124 12.64 25.42 -9.79
C TYR A 124 13.05 26.78 -10.35
N ALA A 125 14.10 27.37 -9.77
CA ALA A 125 14.76 28.54 -10.31
C ALA A 125 16.16 28.71 -9.71
N SER A 126 17.00 29.54 -10.35
CA SER A 126 18.26 29.94 -9.77
C SER A 126 18.04 30.75 -8.45
N TYR A 127 19.00 30.69 -7.53
CA TYR A 127 18.98 31.50 -6.30
C TYR A 127 18.75 32.99 -6.60
N ALA A 128 19.43 33.53 -7.63
CA ALA A 128 19.29 34.93 -8.01
C ALA A 128 17.86 35.25 -8.50
N TRP A 129 17.21 34.33 -9.20
CA TRP A 129 15.84 34.49 -9.66
C TRP A 129 14.85 34.47 -8.48
N ILE A 130 14.96 33.47 -7.60
CA ILE A 130 14.10 33.35 -6.41
C ILE A 130 14.22 34.62 -5.58
N LYS A 131 15.43 35.06 -5.24
CA LYS A 131 15.68 36.26 -4.45
C LYS A 131 15.00 37.50 -5.05
N SER A 132 15.09 37.66 -6.36
CA SER A 132 14.64 38.87 -7.05
C SER A 132 13.16 38.87 -7.42
N TYR A 133 12.59 37.71 -7.73
CA TYR A 133 11.31 37.63 -8.40
C TYR A 133 10.28 36.73 -7.73
N ILE A 134 10.64 35.89 -6.76
CA ILE A 134 9.69 34.98 -6.12
C ILE A 134 9.61 35.27 -4.63
N ASP A 135 8.40 35.49 -4.14
CA ASP A 135 8.11 35.56 -2.71
C ASP A 135 7.74 34.16 -2.20
N THR A 136 8.74 33.46 -1.69
CA THR A 136 8.59 32.07 -1.25
C THR A 136 7.63 31.91 -0.07
N ASP A 137 7.52 32.93 0.80
CA ASP A 137 6.64 32.91 1.97
C ASP A 137 5.15 33.03 1.58
N SER A 138 4.89 33.57 0.38
CA SER A 138 3.53 33.68 -0.19
C SER A 138 3.09 32.46 -0.99
N LEU A 139 3.96 31.48 -1.20
CA LEU A 139 3.61 30.24 -1.91
C LEU A 139 2.94 29.24 -0.95
N ASP A 140 1.73 28.80 -1.30
CA ASP A 140 1.00 27.76 -0.56
C ASP A 140 1.16 26.39 -1.25
N LYS A 141 1.48 25.35 -0.46
CA LYS A 141 1.60 23.96 -0.93
C LYS A 141 2.53 23.78 -2.14
N CYS A 142 3.55 24.63 -2.23
CA CYS A 142 4.52 24.63 -3.31
C CYS A 142 5.92 24.48 -2.74
N GLY A 143 6.63 23.43 -3.14
CA GLY A 143 8.02 23.21 -2.78
C GLY A 143 8.97 24.14 -3.54
N ILE A 144 10.20 24.28 -3.05
CA ILE A 144 11.23 25.07 -3.68
C ILE A 144 12.40 24.17 -4.07
N TRP A 145 12.79 24.25 -5.34
CA TRP A 145 14.02 23.65 -5.87
C TRP A 145 14.95 24.77 -6.34
N ILE A 146 16.01 24.96 -5.60
CA ILE A 146 16.93 26.07 -5.81
C ILE A 146 18.18 25.63 -6.55
N ALA A 147 18.54 26.32 -7.62
CA ALA A 147 19.84 26.15 -8.28
C ALA A 147 20.82 27.19 -7.75
N ARG A 148 21.90 26.70 -7.15
CA ARG A 148 23.03 27.52 -6.68
C ARG A 148 24.30 26.71 -6.71
N TYR A 149 25.08 26.90 -7.76
CA TYR A 149 26.30 26.14 -8.02
C TYR A 149 27.43 26.63 -7.10
N ASN A 150 28.14 25.69 -6.51
CA ASN A 150 29.29 25.98 -5.65
C ASN A 150 30.63 26.02 -6.42
N ASN A 151 30.59 26.03 -7.75
CA ASN A 151 31.74 26.08 -8.68
C ASN A 151 32.85 25.03 -8.41
N THR A 152 32.58 24.00 -7.64
CA THR A 152 33.49 22.86 -7.48
C THR A 152 33.12 21.78 -8.44
N THR A 153 34.04 21.47 -9.34
CA THR A 153 33.89 20.40 -10.35
C THR A 153 33.91 18.99 -9.76
N THR A 154 34.14 18.87 -8.47
CA THR A 154 34.22 17.58 -7.77
C THR A 154 33.06 17.44 -6.80
N SER A 155 32.14 16.66 -7.18
CA SER A 155 30.81 16.38 -6.73
C SER A 155 30.66 15.66 -5.38
N ASN A 156 31.60 15.70 -4.49
CA ASN A 156 31.53 14.96 -3.22
C ASN A 156 31.56 15.82 -1.96
N SER A 157 31.20 17.10 -2.03
CA SER A 157 30.97 17.87 -0.84
C SER A 157 29.69 17.40 -0.17
N LYS A 158 29.82 16.49 0.78
CA LYS A 158 28.75 15.98 1.64
C LYS A 158 28.25 17.01 2.67
N SER A 159 28.54 18.29 2.51
CA SER A 159 28.03 19.33 3.39
C SER A 159 26.63 19.72 2.95
N GLY A 160 25.64 19.26 3.67
CA GLY A 160 24.21 19.36 3.37
C GLY A 160 23.59 20.76 3.51
N SER A 161 24.27 21.83 3.11
CA SER A 161 23.67 23.16 3.00
C SER A 161 24.02 23.79 1.68
N ALA A 162 23.08 24.50 1.07
CA ALA A 162 23.33 25.33 -0.10
C ALA A 162 24.48 26.30 0.22
N TYR A 163 25.39 26.50 -0.73
CA TYR A 163 26.56 27.35 -0.57
C TYR A 163 26.18 28.77 -0.14
N GLY A 164 26.58 29.13 1.08
CA GLY A 164 26.20 30.36 1.75
C GLY A 164 24.77 30.33 2.33
N ASP A 165 24.43 31.26 3.19
CA ASP A 165 23.10 31.37 3.79
C ASP A 165 22.04 31.61 2.71
N VAL A 166 21.19 30.65 2.53
CA VAL A 166 19.95 30.75 1.73
C VAL A 166 18.82 30.99 2.73
N PRO A 167 18.20 32.17 2.76
CA PRO A 167 17.22 32.53 3.76
C PRO A 167 15.81 31.99 3.44
N TYR A 168 15.71 30.90 2.68
CA TYR A 168 14.48 30.27 2.26
C TYR A 168 14.47 28.80 2.64
N ASP A 169 13.32 28.27 3.01
CA ASP A 169 13.11 26.85 3.07
C ASP A 169 13.06 26.27 1.65
N TYR A 170 13.88 25.26 1.39
CA TYR A 170 13.91 24.59 0.08
C TYR A 170 13.94 23.06 0.24
N ASP A 171 13.36 22.37 -0.75
CA ASP A 171 13.24 20.92 -0.76
C ASP A 171 14.39 20.26 -1.53
N PHE A 172 14.86 20.94 -2.58
CA PHE A 172 15.94 20.47 -3.43
C PHE A 172 16.97 21.58 -3.65
N TRP A 173 18.21 21.19 -3.70
CA TRP A 173 19.32 22.08 -4.04
C TRP A 173 20.12 21.46 -5.18
N GLN A 174 20.04 22.06 -6.39
CA GLN A 174 20.92 21.75 -7.49
C GLN A 174 22.27 22.44 -7.24
N TYR A 175 23.26 21.65 -6.89
CA TYR A 175 24.59 22.16 -6.52
C TYR A 175 25.58 22.12 -7.68
N SER A 176 25.30 21.38 -8.77
CA SER A 176 26.16 21.23 -9.93
C SER A 176 25.33 20.98 -11.19
N SER A 177 25.83 21.50 -12.32
CA SER A 177 25.34 21.18 -13.67
C SER A 177 26.41 20.47 -14.52
N VAL A 178 27.49 20.01 -13.89
CA VAL A 178 28.63 19.37 -14.56
C VAL A 178 29.06 18.07 -13.86
N SER A 179 28.15 17.47 -13.11
CA SER A 179 28.41 16.21 -12.40
C SER A 179 28.59 15.04 -13.38
N ARG A 180 29.23 13.99 -12.89
CA ARG A 180 29.54 12.78 -13.67
C ARG A 180 29.05 11.54 -12.93
N VAL A 181 28.51 10.59 -13.67
CA VAL A 181 28.19 9.25 -13.18
C VAL A 181 28.90 8.21 -14.04
N SER A 182 29.22 7.08 -13.45
CA SER A 182 29.85 5.97 -14.19
C SER A 182 28.95 5.50 -15.33
N GLY A 183 29.51 5.34 -16.52
CA GLY A 183 28.78 4.89 -17.70
C GLY A 183 28.14 6.00 -18.54
N TYR A 184 28.23 7.27 -18.11
CA TYR A 184 27.74 8.41 -18.89
C TYR A 184 28.83 9.47 -19.09
N THR A 185 29.01 9.93 -20.34
CA THR A 185 30.08 10.87 -20.70
C THR A 185 29.65 12.34 -20.73
N GLY A 186 28.36 12.62 -20.70
CA GLY A 186 27.76 13.96 -20.64
C GLY A 186 27.83 14.63 -19.29
N ASN A 187 27.48 15.91 -19.25
CA ASN A 187 27.23 16.62 -17.99
C ASN A 187 25.87 16.24 -17.45
N LEU A 188 25.76 16.12 -16.14
CA LEU A 188 24.52 15.88 -15.43
C LEU A 188 24.32 16.95 -14.35
N ASP A 189 23.09 17.35 -14.17
CA ASP A 189 22.67 18.08 -12.99
C ASP A 189 22.74 17.16 -11.78
N ALA A 190 23.17 17.71 -10.65
CA ALA A 190 23.24 16.97 -9.41
C ALA A 190 22.60 17.78 -8.29
N ASP A 191 21.78 17.10 -7.54
CA ASP A 191 20.93 17.68 -6.53
C ASP A 191 21.13 17.03 -5.18
N PHE A 192 21.01 17.81 -4.10
CA PHE A 192 20.65 17.32 -2.79
C PHE A 192 19.15 17.41 -2.63
N TRP A 193 18.58 16.30 -2.22
CA TRP A 193 17.20 16.23 -1.83
C TRP A 193 17.08 16.07 -0.32
N TYR A 194 16.54 17.08 0.33
CA TYR A 194 16.44 17.12 1.79
C TYR A 194 15.31 16.27 2.35
N LYS A 195 14.47 15.73 1.49
CA LYS A 195 13.33 14.89 1.83
C LYS A 195 13.37 13.59 1.03
N ASP A 196 14.25 12.68 1.46
CA ASP A 196 14.43 11.39 0.80
C ASP A 196 13.13 10.56 0.86
N THR A 197 12.34 10.60 -0.21
CA THR A 197 11.15 9.77 -0.36
C THR A 197 11.48 8.35 -0.87
N SER A 198 12.75 8.03 -1.14
CA SER A 198 13.17 6.67 -1.46
C SER A 198 13.07 5.72 -0.26
N ILE A 199 12.91 6.26 0.95
CA ILE A 199 12.81 5.48 2.18
C ILE A 199 11.60 4.56 2.13
N LYS A 200 11.88 3.28 2.05
CA LYS A 200 10.87 2.23 2.07
C LYS A 200 10.52 1.83 3.50
N THR A 201 9.25 1.75 3.81
CA THR A 201 8.81 1.13 5.06
C THR A 201 9.04 -0.37 5.00
N THR A 202 9.72 -0.95 5.99
CA THR A 202 10.13 -2.37 6.01
C THR A 202 9.53 -3.11 7.20
N GLY A 203 9.65 -4.45 7.18
CA GLY A 203 9.25 -5.28 8.30
C GLY A 203 7.75 -5.32 8.56
N LEU A 204 6.90 -5.00 7.56
CA LEU A 204 5.45 -5.09 7.71
C LEU A 204 5.03 -6.54 7.96
N LYS A 205 4.27 -6.74 9.03
CA LYS A 205 3.64 -7.99 9.44
C LYS A 205 2.17 -7.76 9.69
N ALA A 206 1.37 -8.81 9.49
CA ALA A 206 -0.07 -8.80 9.77
C ALA A 206 -0.47 -10.07 10.50
N GLU A 207 -1.24 -9.94 11.56
CA GLU A 207 -1.72 -11.05 12.39
C GLU A 207 -3.24 -10.97 12.57
N ALA A 208 -3.90 -12.11 12.52
CA ALA A 208 -5.33 -12.27 12.77
C ALA A 208 -5.57 -13.41 13.77
N PRO A 209 -5.42 -13.15 15.08
CA PRO A 209 -5.41 -14.22 16.09
C PRO A 209 -6.79 -14.86 16.30
N SER A 210 -7.87 -14.18 15.94
CA SER A 210 -9.23 -14.68 16.15
C SER A 210 -10.16 -14.33 14.99
N ALA A 211 -11.32 -15.01 14.95
CA ALA A 211 -12.34 -14.80 13.93
C ALA A 211 -13.14 -13.49 14.11
N SER A 212 -13.14 -12.92 15.31
CA SER A 212 -13.91 -11.73 15.68
C SER A 212 -13.04 -10.56 16.15
N GLY A 213 -11.73 -10.74 16.15
CA GLY A 213 -10.79 -9.67 16.51
C GLY A 213 -10.25 -8.96 15.27
N PRO A 214 -9.52 -7.86 15.51
CA PRO A 214 -8.91 -7.09 14.43
C PRO A 214 -7.80 -7.86 13.72
N VAL A 215 -7.43 -7.36 12.55
CA VAL A 215 -6.11 -7.61 11.96
C VAL A 215 -5.15 -6.59 12.55
N THR A 216 -4.12 -7.06 13.22
CA THR A 216 -3.07 -6.21 13.78
C THR A 216 -1.89 -6.16 12.83
N LEU A 217 -1.50 -4.94 12.45
CA LEU A 217 -0.33 -4.66 11.63
C LEU A 217 0.79 -4.12 12.50
N SER A 218 2.03 -4.48 12.18
CA SER A 218 3.24 -3.91 12.78
C SER A 218 4.34 -3.78 11.73
N TRP A 219 5.24 -2.79 11.90
CA TRP A 219 6.34 -2.53 10.98
C TRP A 219 7.55 -1.94 11.67
N SER A 220 8.70 -1.95 10.98
CA SER A 220 9.94 -1.37 11.49
C SER A 220 9.90 0.16 11.50
N LYS A 221 10.71 0.78 12.38
CA LYS A 221 10.95 2.23 12.30
C LYS A 221 11.55 2.56 10.93
N ALA A 222 11.09 3.64 10.30
CA ALA A 222 11.72 4.16 9.09
C ALA A 222 13.19 4.52 9.36
N ALA A 223 14.03 4.44 8.32
CA ALA A 223 15.46 4.76 8.42
C ALA A 223 15.74 6.24 8.70
N ALA A 224 14.73 7.09 8.56
CA ALA A 224 14.82 8.54 8.90
C ALA A 224 13.71 8.93 9.88
N ASP A 225 13.81 10.14 10.41
CA ASP A 225 12.74 10.72 11.21
C ASP A 225 11.58 11.13 10.29
N VAL A 226 10.40 10.60 10.58
CA VAL A 226 9.18 10.77 9.78
C VAL A 226 8.06 11.36 10.62
N THR A 227 7.14 12.08 10.01
CA THR A 227 5.93 12.58 10.69
C THR A 227 5.03 11.43 11.12
N GLY A 228 4.99 10.36 10.33
CA GLY A 228 4.17 9.19 10.62
C GLY A 228 4.12 8.18 9.47
N TYR A 229 3.12 7.34 9.52
CA TYR A 229 2.89 6.27 8.55
C TYR A 229 1.45 6.33 8.05
N ARG A 230 1.23 5.96 6.80
CA ARG A 230 -0.09 5.71 6.20
C ARG A 230 -0.28 4.24 5.91
N VAL A 231 -1.40 3.72 6.35
CA VAL A 231 -1.81 2.32 6.17
C VAL A 231 -2.84 2.24 5.06
N TYR A 232 -2.69 1.24 4.20
CA TYR A 232 -3.58 0.97 3.08
C TYR A 232 -3.99 -0.49 3.07
N ARG A 233 -5.25 -0.75 2.70
CA ARG A 233 -5.81 -2.09 2.47
C ARG A 233 -6.26 -2.21 1.02
N TYR A 234 -6.02 -3.34 0.39
CA TYR A 234 -6.52 -3.62 -0.95
C TYR A 234 -8.03 -3.80 -0.94
N ASP A 235 -8.71 -3.08 -1.81
CA ASP A 235 -10.13 -3.21 -2.08
C ASP A 235 -10.33 -3.92 -3.43
N ALA A 236 -10.85 -5.15 -3.38
CA ALA A 236 -11.07 -5.95 -4.57
C ALA A 236 -12.22 -5.43 -5.46
N THR A 237 -13.07 -4.54 -4.96
CA THR A 237 -14.16 -3.92 -5.76
C THR A 237 -13.61 -2.78 -6.61
N GLU A 238 -12.66 -2.02 -6.04
CA GLU A 238 -12.05 -0.89 -6.72
C GLU A 238 -10.71 -1.26 -7.41
N ASP A 239 -10.27 -2.52 -7.24
CA ASP A 239 -8.99 -3.05 -7.74
C ASP A 239 -7.79 -2.18 -7.38
N LYS A 240 -7.79 -1.61 -6.17
CA LYS A 240 -6.72 -0.72 -5.70
C LYS A 240 -6.54 -0.76 -4.19
N TYR A 241 -5.41 -0.21 -3.73
CA TYR A 241 -5.16 0.01 -2.31
C TYR A 241 -5.84 1.29 -1.84
N VAL A 242 -6.79 1.18 -0.93
CA VAL A 242 -7.48 2.31 -0.32
C VAL A 242 -6.81 2.71 1.00
N TYR A 243 -6.74 4.00 1.25
CA TYR A 243 -6.23 4.56 2.49
C TYR A 243 -7.14 4.23 3.66
N LEU A 244 -6.56 3.76 4.77
CA LEU A 244 -7.26 3.48 6.01
C LEU A 244 -7.00 4.54 7.08
N LYS A 245 -5.70 4.78 7.38
CA LYS A 245 -5.32 5.60 8.53
C LYS A 245 -3.91 6.18 8.42
N SER A 246 -3.71 7.38 8.98
CA SER A 246 -2.40 7.90 9.37
C SER A 246 -2.16 7.65 10.85
N THR A 247 -0.94 7.28 11.23
CA THR A 247 -0.53 7.02 12.62
C THR A 247 0.94 7.38 12.84
N LYS A 248 1.28 7.82 14.06
CA LYS A 248 2.67 7.97 14.50
C LYS A 248 3.24 6.66 15.08
N SER A 249 2.36 5.73 15.44
CA SER A 249 2.74 4.40 15.93
C SER A 249 3.27 3.53 14.78
N ARG A 250 4.04 2.50 15.13
CA ARG A 250 4.50 1.46 14.20
C ARG A 250 3.59 0.23 14.23
N SER A 251 2.34 0.46 14.55
CA SER A 251 1.29 -0.55 14.57
C SER A 251 -0.07 0.08 14.25
N TYR A 252 -0.98 -0.76 13.75
CA TYR A 252 -2.36 -0.37 13.48
C TYR A 252 -3.26 -1.60 13.62
N SER A 253 -4.45 -1.42 14.20
CA SER A 253 -5.49 -2.45 14.27
C SER A 253 -6.61 -2.09 13.31
N ASP A 254 -6.85 -2.97 12.33
CA ASP A 254 -7.99 -2.88 11.42
C ASP A 254 -9.17 -3.65 12.03
N GLU A 255 -10.11 -2.90 12.57
CA GLU A 255 -11.32 -3.45 13.20
C GLU A 255 -12.41 -3.81 12.17
N ASP A 256 -12.33 -3.25 10.95
CA ASP A 256 -13.32 -3.49 9.89
C ASP A 256 -12.93 -4.71 9.04
N VAL A 257 -12.79 -5.83 9.71
CA VAL A 257 -12.49 -7.12 9.08
C VAL A 257 -13.55 -8.16 9.40
N ARG A 258 -13.74 -9.11 8.50
CA ARG A 258 -14.71 -10.20 8.64
C ARG A 258 -14.00 -11.54 8.72
N SER A 259 -14.59 -12.47 9.48
CA SER A 259 -14.08 -13.84 9.62
C SER A 259 -14.03 -14.58 8.28
N GLY A 260 -13.01 -15.42 8.08
CA GLY A 260 -12.84 -16.26 6.90
C GLY A 260 -12.56 -15.48 5.61
N LYS A 261 -11.94 -14.31 5.71
CA LYS A 261 -11.52 -13.46 4.59
C LYS A 261 -10.00 -13.30 4.56
N THR A 262 -9.46 -13.08 3.37
CA THR A 262 -8.06 -12.71 3.17
C THR A 262 -8.00 -11.22 2.87
N TYR A 263 -7.07 -10.53 3.49
CA TYR A 263 -6.81 -9.10 3.34
C TYR A 263 -5.35 -8.88 2.96
N GLN A 264 -5.09 -7.84 2.17
CA GLN A 264 -3.75 -7.42 1.79
C GLN A 264 -3.53 -5.98 2.25
N TYR A 265 -2.35 -5.73 2.80
CA TYR A 265 -1.98 -4.41 3.32
C TYR A 265 -0.62 -3.98 2.80
N ARG A 266 -0.43 -2.68 2.73
CA ARG A 266 0.86 -2.01 2.57
C ARG A 266 0.90 -0.75 3.40
N VAL A 267 2.09 -0.32 3.77
CA VAL A 267 2.33 0.86 4.60
C VAL A 267 3.43 1.69 3.98
N ARG A 268 3.33 3.01 4.05
CA ARG A 268 4.43 3.93 3.73
C ARG A 268 4.58 4.98 4.81
N CYS A 269 5.79 5.45 5.03
CA CYS A 269 6.05 6.61 5.86
C CYS A 269 5.69 7.91 5.14
N TYR A 270 5.55 9.01 5.89
CA TYR A 270 5.36 10.34 5.31
C TYR A 270 5.99 11.42 6.20
N TRP A 271 6.31 12.54 5.56
CA TRP A 271 6.72 13.79 6.18
C TRP A 271 5.69 14.86 5.91
N THR A 272 5.39 15.70 6.88
CA THR A 272 4.60 16.91 6.69
C THR A 272 5.51 18.11 6.84
N ILE A 273 5.67 18.89 5.79
CA ILE A 273 6.58 20.05 5.76
C ILE A 273 5.82 21.18 5.10
N GLY A 274 5.74 22.32 5.77
CA GLY A 274 4.95 23.47 5.28
C GLY A 274 3.48 23.14 5.01
N GLY A 275 2.89 22.17 5.75
CA GLY A 275 1.52 21.70 5.52
C GLY A 275 1.36 20.66 4.40
N THR A 276 2.39 20.39 3.61
CA THR A 276 2.39 19.40 2.52
C THR A 276 2.92 18.05 2.99
N ASN A 277 2.27 16.96 2.56
CA ASN A 277 2.72 15.61 2.86
C ASN A 277 3.58 15.05 1.72
N TYR A 278 4.76 14.60 2.07
CA TYR A 278 5.69 13.87 1.20
C TYR A 278 5.71 12.41 1.65
N TYR A 279 5.74 11.48 0.71
CA TYR A 279 5.55 10.07 1.01
C TYR A 279 6.77 9.25 0.63
N GLY A 280 7.21 8.39 1.54
CA GLY A 280 8.17 7.35 1.25
C GLY A 280 7.57 6.21 0.42
N ASN A 281 8.43 5.31 -0.03
CA ASN A 281 8.03 4.13 -0.77
C ASN A 281 7.18 3.18 0.07
N TYR A 282 6.27 2.48 -0.58
CA TYR A 282 5.47 1.46 0.07
C TYR A 282 6.32 0.29 0.58
N SER A 283 5.88 -0.30 1.66
CA SER A 283 6.36 -1.62 2.10
C SER A 283 6.05 -2.68 1.03
N SER A 284 6.69 -3.83 1.15
CA SER A 284 6.17 -5.04 0.51
C SER A 284 4.75 -5.30 1.00
N VAL A 285 3.92 -5.89 0.14
CA VAL A 285 2.56 -6.30 0.48
C VAL A 285 2.60 -7.45 1.47
N VAL A 286 1.74 -7.42 2.47
CA VAL A 286 1.50 -8.55 3.36
C VAL A 286 0.06 -9.03 3.21
N SER A 287 -0.11 -10.35 3.09
CA SER A 287 -1.43 -11.00 3.08
C SER A 287 -1.69 -11.66 4.43
N VAL A 288 -2.93 -11.56 4.92
CA VAL A 288 -3.36 -12.22 6.14
C VAL A 288 -4.78 -12.76 5.98
N THR A 289 -5.01 -13.97 6.46
CA THR A 289 -6.34 -14.61 6.42
C THR A 289 -6.91 -14.70 7.82
N THR A 290 -8.08 -14.07 8.03
CA THR A 290 -8.80 -14.18 9.30
C THR A 290 -9.37 -15.58 9.49
N PRO A 291 -9.31 -16.16 10.69
CA PRO A 291 -9.93 -17.44 10.99
C PRO A 291 -11.43 -17.43 10.70
N PRO A 292 -12.03 -18.53 10.22
CA PRO A 292 -13.50 -18.65 10.16
C PRO A 292 -14.12 -18.63 11.54
N ALA A 293 -15.36 -18.18 11.61
CA ALA A 293 -16.13 -18.22 12.85
C ALA A 293 -16.26 -19.66 13.40
N LYS A 294 -16.48 -19.76 14.69
CA LYS A 294 -16.76 -21.01 15.37
C LYS A 294 -18.00 -21.68 14.77
N VAL A 295 -17.93 -22.99 14.54
CA VAL A 295 -19.11 -23.78 14.14
C VAL A 295 -20.13 -23.76 15.26
N SER A 296 -21.33 -23.35 14.96
CA SER A 296 -22.49 -23.39 15.89
C SER A 296 -23.44 -24.52 15.57
N SER A 297 -24.26 -24.91 16.52
CA SER A 297 -25.42 -25.79 16.33
C SER A 297 -25.06 -27.13 15.67
N VAL A 298 -24.09 -27.85 16.24
CA VAL A 298 -23.85 -29.26 15.83
C VAL A 298 -25.01 -30.10 16.38
N ASN A 299 -25.64 -30.88 15.50
CA ASN A 299 -26.80 -31.72 15.79
C ASN A 299 -26.66 -33.08 15.11
N THR A 300 -27.52 -34.03 15.47
CA THR A 300 -27.70 -35.29 14.75
C THR A 300 -28.88 -35.21 13.79
N ALA A 301 -28.61 -35.28 12.49
CA ALA A 301 -29.65 -35.32 11.45
C ALA A 301 -30.25 -36.72 11.30
N LYS A 302 -29.46 -37.79 11.44
CA LYS A 302 -29.87 -39.19 11.38
C LYS A 302 -29.03 -40.03 12.30
N LYS A 303 -29.63 -41.07 12.92
CA LYS A 303 -28.88 -42.02 13.76
C LYS A 303 -29.37 -43.45 13.58
N SER A 304 -28.50 -44.40 13.82
CA SER A 304 -28.79 -45.85 13.88
C SER A 304 -27.97 -46.48 15.02
N SER A 305 -28.00 -47.81 15.08
CA SER A 305 -27.15 -48.55 16.03
C SER A 305 -25.67 -48.55 15.66
N THR A 306 -25.27 -48.11 14.45
CA THR A 306 -23.89 -48.20 13.95
C THR A 306 -23.36 -46.90 13.34
N TYR A 307 -24.17 -45.86 13.26
CA TYR A 307 -23.76 -44.55 12.73
C TYR A 307 -24.55 -43.42 13.33
N LEU A 308 -23.91 -42.23 13.28
CA LEU A 308 -24.52 -40.91 13.52
C LEU A 308 -24.24 -40.01 12.32
N THR A 309 -25.26 -39.34 11.78
CA THR A 309 -25.07 -38.30 10.78
C THR A 309 -25.14 -36.95 11.48
N LEU A 310 -23.97 -36.34 11.66
CA LEU A 310 -23.86 -35.01 12.22
C LEU A 310 -24.26 -33.95 11.20
N SER A 311 -24.83 -32.86 11.67
CA SER A 311 -25.11 -31.68 10.85
C SER A 311 -24.77 -30.41 11.63
N TRP A 312 -24.47 -29.31 10.93
CA TRP A 312 -24.12 -28.04 11.53
C TRP A 312 -24.52 -26.86 10.64
N LYS A 313 -24.59 -25.68 11.22
CA LYS A 313 -24.84 -24.45 10.46
C LYS A 313 -23.63 -24.06 9.62
N LYS A 314 -23.85 -23.70 8.34
CA LYS A 314 -22.81 -23.20 7.45
C LYS A 314 -22.07 -22.00 8.07
N VAL A 315 -20.73 -22.03 8.00
CA VAL A 315 -19.89 -20.91 8.44
C VAL A 315 -19.51 -20.09 7.21
N SER A 316 -19.81 -18.79 7.25
CA SER A 316 -19.48 -17.87 6.17
C SER A 316 -17.95 -17.81 5.97
N GLY A 317 -17.51 -17.80 4.72
CA GLY A 317 -16.10 -17.75 4.37
C GLY A 317 -15.29 -19.04 4.62
N ALA A 318 -15.88 -20.09 5.20
CA ALA A 318 -15.20 -21.37 5.36
C ALA A 318 -14.93 -22.05 4.00
N SER A 319 -13.73 -22.58 3.83
CA SER A 319 -13.36 -23.45 2.70
C SER A 319 -13.70 -24.91 2.96
N GLY A 320 -13.86 -25.29 4.24
CA GLY A 320 -14.22 -26.63 4.63
C GLY A 320 -14.29 -26.84 6.13
N TYR A 321 -14.43 -28.10 6.53
CA TYR A 321 -14.62 -28.48 7.92
C TYR A 321 -13.77 -29.70 8.28
N ARG A 322 -13.45 -29.84 9.59
CA ARG A 322 -12.89 -31.06 10.16
C ARG A 322 -13.77 -31.52 11.30
N VAL A 323 -14.11 -32.83 11.26
CA VAL A 323 -14.87 -33.50 12.31
C VAL A 323 -13.93 -34.28 13.19
N TYR A 324 -14.12 -34.14 14.50
CA TYR A 324 -13.37 -34.87 15.52
C TYR A 324 -14.32 -35.69 16.38
N LYS A 325 -13.86 -36.84 16.83
CA LYS A 325 -14.51 -37.72 17.81
C LYS A 325 -13.60 -37.88 19.03
N TYR A 326 -14.18 -37.84 20.22
CA TYR A 326 -13.42 -38.11 21.44
C TYR A 326 -13.05 -39.60 21.53
N ASN A 327 -11.79 -39.88 21.79
CA ASN A 327 -11.28 -41.21 22.06
C ASN A 327 -11.11 -41.35 23.55
N THR A 328 -11.86 -42.29 24.18
CA THR A 328 -11.86 -42.52 25.63
C THR A 328 -10.55 -43.16 26.12
N LYS A 329 -9.83 -43.87 25.25
CA LYS A 329 -8.54 -44.49 25.59
C LYS A 329 -7.42 -43.46 25.65
N THR A 330 -7.32 -42.58 24.60
CA THR A 330 -6.27 -41.56 24.52
C THR A 330 -6.67 -40.28 25.25
N LYS A 331 -7.91 -40.17 25.72
CA LYS A 331 -8.51 -38.96 26.36
C LYS A 331 -8.36 -37.71 25.50
N ALA A 332 -8.44 -37.84 24.17
CA ALA A 332 -8.23 -36.78 23.21
C ALA A 332 -9.26 -36.80 22.09
N TYR A 333 -9.45 -35.64 21.41
CA TYR A 333 -10.27 -35.54 20.21
C TYR A 333 -9.44 -35.89 18.98
N GLU A 334 -9.77 -36.98 18.33
CA GLU A 334 -9.11 -37.47 17.15
C GLU A 334 -9.85 -37.09 15.88
N LYS A 335 -9.09 -36.83 14.80
CA LYS A 335 -9.65 -36.50 13.52
C LYS A 335 -10.43 -37.71 12.92
N VAL A 336 -11.70 -37.49 12.63
CA VAL A 336 -12.53 -38.43 11.86
C VAL A 336 -12.35 -38.18 10.37
N THR A 337 -12.53 -36.95 9.94
CA THR A 337 -12.43 -36.56 8.51
C THR A 337 -12.13 -35.09 8.35
N THR A 338 -11.64 -34.72 7.14
CA THR A 338 -11.58 -33.34 6.65
C THR A 338 -12.44 -33.23 5.40
N ILE A 339 -13.39 -32.30 5.38
CA ILE A 339 -14.32 -32.04 4.29
C ILE A 339 -13.83 -30.80 3.55
N ALA A 340 -13.41 -30.93 2.29
CA ALA A 340 -12.84 -29.85 1.47
C ALA A 340 -13.94 -29.04 0.76
N SER A 341 -15.04 -28.78 1.43
CA SER A 341 -16.16 -27.99 0.90
C SER A 341 -16.82 -27.20 2.01
N GLY A 342 -16.85 -25.86 1.86
CA GLY A 342 -17.52 -24.95 2.78
C GLY A 342 -19.07 -24.99 2.70
N SER A 343 -19.62 -25.64 1.67
CA SER A 343 -21.07 -25.85 1.51
C SER A 343 -21.56 -27.17 2.13
N THR A 344 -20.68 -28.15 2.36
CA THR A 344 -21.03 -29.42 2.96
C THR A 344 -21.13 -29.26 4.47
N THR A 345 -22.35 -29.36 5.00
CA THR A 345 -22.65 -29.11 6.42
C THR A 345 -23.16 -30.35 7.17
N SER A 346 -22.86 -31.54 6.67
CA SER A 346 -23.16 -32.79 7.32
C SER A 346 -22.10 -33.84 7.05
N TYR A 347 -21.99 -34.82 7.94
CA TYR A 347 -21.10 -35.97 7.78
C TYR A 347 -21.62 -37.19 8.53
N LYS A 348 -21.59 -38.34 7.87
CA LYS A 348 -22.00 -39.64 8.46
C LYS A 348 -20.78 -40.31 9.09
N VAL A 349 -20.75 -40.37 10.41
CA VAL A 349 -19.74 -41.11 11.19
C VAL A 349 -20.23 -42.55 11.33
N THR A 350 -19.50 -43.49 10.82
CA THR A 350 -19.81 -44.96 10.82
C THR A 350 -18.89 -45.74 11.75
N GLY A 351 -19.16 -47.03 11.92
CA GLY A 351 -18.33 -47.92 12.77
C GLY A 351 -18.51 -47.66 14.25
N LEU A 352 -19.67 -47.15 14.66
CA LEU A 352 -19.99 -46.92 16.05
C LEU A 352 -20.62 -48.15 16.70
N ALA A 353 -20.38 -48.35 18.00
CA ALA A 353 -21.06 -49.38 18.80
C ALA A 353 -22.50 -48.94 19.11
N SER A 354 -23.41 -49.91 19.27
CA SER A 354 -24.81 -49.63 19.60
C SER A 354 -24.96 -49.17 21.06
N ALA A 355 -26.02 -48.41 21.33
CA ALA A 355 -26.37 -47.88 22.67
C ALA A 355 -25.18 -47.17 23.37
N THR A 356 -24.35 -46.50 22.61
CA THR A 356 -23.09 -45.91 23.13
C THR A 356 -23.07 -44.42 22.87
N GLU A 357 -22.77 -43.61 23.90
CA GLU A 357 -22.59 -42.16 23.80
C GLU A 357 -21.25 -41.83 23.20
N TYR A 358 -21.24 -40.90 22.24
CA TYR A 358 -20.07 -40.33 21.61
C TYR A 358 -20.04 -38.83 21.72
N GLN A 359 -18.82 -38.28 21.78
CA GLN A 359 -18.61 -36.85 21.82
C GLN A 359 -17.90 -36.39 20.55
N PHE A 360 -18.39 -35.29 19.96
CA PHE A 360 -17.90 -34.74 18.71
C PHE A 360 -17.57 -33.25 18.84
N LYS A 361 -16.62 -32.80 18.02
CA LYS A 361 -16.35 -31.39 17.73
C LYS A 361 -16.24 -31.21 16.23
N VAL A 362 -16.69 -30.05 15.74
CA VAL A 362 -16.52 -29.64 14.33
C VAL A 362 -15.77 -28.33 14.32
N ARG A 363 -14.83 -28.20 13.41
CA ARG A 363 -13.99 -27.01 13.23
C ARG A 363 -14.00 -26.59 11.78
N ALA A 364 -14.27 -25.30 11.50
CA ALA A 364 -14.18 -24.75 10.16
C ALA A 364 -12.74 -24.31 9.86
N TYR A 365 -12.36 -24.30 8.58
CA TYR A 365 -11.11 -23.71 8.12
C TYR A 365 -11.30 -22.87 6.87
N LYS A 366 -10.40 -21.91 6.67
CA LYS A 366 -10.22 -21.14 5.44
C LYS A 366 -8.89 -21.56 4.82
N LYS A 367 -8.91 -21.91 3.53
CA LYS A 367 -7.68 -22.15 2.77
C LYS A 367 -6.98 -20.82 2.51
N ALA A 368 -5.72 -20.72 2.85
CA ALA A 368 -4.83 -19.60 2.58
C ALA A 368 -3.60 -20.11 1.80
N GLU A 369 -2.74 -19.21 1.39
CA GLU A 369 -1.53 -19.53 0.62
C GLU A 369 -0.60 -20.47 1.40
N ASP A 370 -0.34 -20.16 2.65
CA ASP A 370 0.54 -20.94 3.54
C ASP A 370 -0.16 -22.12 4.24
N GLY A 371 -1.36 -22.50 3.78
CA GLY A 371 -2.11 -23.62 4.35
C GLY A 371 -3.48 -23.27 4.90
N ASN A 372 -3.99 -24.06 5.82
CA ASN A 372 -5.34 -23.87 6.37
C ASN A 372 -5.32 -23.04 7.66
N VAL A 373 -6.02 -21.92 7.64
CA VAL A 373 -6.30 -21.09 8.82
C VAL A 373 -7.56 -21.63 9.51
N TRP A 374 -7.41 -22.03 10.78
CA TRP A 374 -8.44 -22.74 11.52
C TRP A 374 -9.21 -21.83 12.44
N GLY A 375 -10.55 -21.87 12.35
CA GLY A 375 -11.44 -21.28 13.36
C GLY A 375 -11.40 -22.04 14.68
N SER A 376 -12.09 -21.55 15.69
CA SER A 376 -12.27 -22.28 16.96
C SER A 376 -13.16 -23.51 16.78
N SER A 377 -12.94 -24.54 17.59
CA SER A 377 -13.80 -25.75 17.61
C SER A 377 -15.20 -25.40 18.11
N SER A 378 -16.22 -26.12 17.63
CA SER A 378 -17.56 -26.08 18.21
C SER A 378 -17.53 -26.44 19.72
N VAL A 379 -18.61 -26.17 20.41
CA VAL A 379 -18.86 -26.81 21.71
C VAL A 379 -18.89 -28.33 21.51
N VAL A 380 -18.63 -29.06 22.58
CA VAL A 380 -18.76 -30.53 22.58
C VAL A 380 -20.21 -30.88 22.31
N TYR A 381 -20.44 -31.69 21.28
CA TYR A 381 -21.72 -32.29 20.98
C TYR A 381 -21.73 -33.76 21.43
N LYS A 382 -22.71 -34.17 22.22
CA LYS A 382 -22.87 -35.55 22.72
C LYS A 382 -24.12 -36.16 22.13
N GLU A 383 -24.03 -37.38 21.68
CA GLU A 383 -25.19 -38.16 21.18
C GLU A 383 -24.92 -39.64 21.28
N SER A 384 -25.98 -40.40 21.56
CA SER A 384 -25.93 -41.86 21.62
C SER A 384 -26.47 -42.51 20.33
N THR A 385 -25.85 -43.57 19.93
CA THR A 385 -26.39 -44.48 18.90
C THR A 385 -27.64 -45.18 19.43
N ASN A 386 -28.51 -45.60 18.51
CA ASN A 386 -29.65 -46.41 18.88
C ASN A 386 -29.23 -47.79 19.38
N PRO A 387 -29.99 -48.42 20.23
CA PRO A 387 -29.83 -49.85 20.52
C PRO A 387 -29.91 -50.72 19.26
N SER A 388 -29.21 -51.79 19.22
CA SER A 388 -29.39 -52.80 18.16
C SER A 388 -30.75 -53.46 18.32
N LYS A 389 -31.36 -53.82 17.15
CA LYS A 389 -32.59 -54.62 17.20
C LYS A 389 -32.34 -55.91 17.93
N THR A 390 -33.21 -56.25 18.84
CA THR A 390 -33.18 -57.56 19.51
C THR A 390 -33.45 -58.62 18.45
N LYS A 391 -32.53 -59.58 18.29
CA LYS A 391 -32.70 -60.71 17.41
C LYS A 391 -33.22 -61.86 18.28
N ASN A 392 -34.24 -62.60 17.76
CA ASN A 392 -34.76 -63.83 18.33
C ASN A 392 -35.41 -63.68 19.74
N LEU A 393 -36.29 -62.68 19.93
CA LEU A 393 -37.13 -62.63 21.10
C LEU A 393 -38.07 -63.86 21.05
N LYS A 394 -37.83 -64.87 21.87
CA LYS A 394 -38.78 -65.99 22.09
C LYS A 394 -39.60 -65.69 23.36
N LEU A 395 -40.89 -65.61 23.16
CA LEU A 395 -41.81 -65.57 24.32
C LEU A 395 -41.90 -66.98 24.89
N SER A 396 -41.40 -67.20 26.11
CA SER A 396 -41.67 -68.45 26.83
C SER A 396 -42.95 -68.25 27.66
N THR A 397 -44.05 -68.80 27.21
CA THR A 397 -45.22 -68.93 28.07
C THR A 397 -44.98 -70.06 29.08
N LYS A 398 -44.82 -69.72 30.35
CA LYS A 398 -44.97 -70.72 31.40
C LYS A 398 -46.45 -71.03 31.50
N SER A 399 -46.89 -72.24 31.08
CA SER A 399 -48.21 -72.73 31.46
C SER A 399 -48.16 -73.08 32.97
N SER A 400 -48.88 -72.35 33.77
CA SER A 400 -49.20 -72.83 35.10
C SER A 400 -50.21 -73.98 34.94
N ALA A 401 -49.76 -75.23 35.21
CA ALA A 401 -50.67 -76.32 35.42
C ALA A 401 -51.35 -76.07 36.78
N VAL A 402 -52.67 -76.05 36.81
CA VAL A 402 -53.52 -76.11 37.98
C VAL A 402 -53.58 -77.53 38.46
#